data_d47d0e186922c8c7d1afd2892c23dbaf
#
_entry.id   d47d0e186922c8c7d1afd2892c23dbaf
#
_cell.length_a   1.000
_cell.length_b   1.000
_cell.length_c   1.000
_cell.angle_alpha   90.00
_cell.angle_beta   90.00
_cell.angle_gamma   90.00
#
_symmetry.space_group_name_H-M   'P 1'
#
loop_
_entity.id
_entity.type
_entity.pdbx_description
1 polymer ?
#
loop_
_entity_poly.entity_id
_entity_poly.type
_entity_poly.pdbx_seq_one_letter_code
_entity_poly.pdbx_strand_id
1 'polypeptide(L)'
;GTEEVPVEAFIDLWTRLAAHFPDAGTVAFGLMNEPAKLPIEQWADAAQRTIVAIRKTGAKNLLLASGGRWSGVHEWEKTIGTTSNAAAFANFKDPLNRTLLEVHQYADANYSGTGRTCVPVEKLSPMFDDITQWAKTNNQKLFLGEFGVPSGPECLAALDAILGHMQDTSVWRGWTYWAAGSWWGSYPFSIEPHNGQDAPQTAILKKYL
;
A
#
# COMPACT_ATOMS: atom_id res chain seq x y z
N GLY A 1 3.31 0.69 18.66
CA GLY A 1 2.85 0.62 20.04
C GLY A 1 2.75 1.97 20.70
N THR A 2 1.73 2.12 21.46
CA THR A 2 1.52 3.25 22.35
C THR A 2 1.60 2.76 23.79
N GLU A 3 1.56 3.66 24.77
CA GLU A 3 1.49 3.26 26.20
C GLU A 3 0.23 2.41 26.49
N GLU A 4 -0.89 2.77 25.86
CA GLU A 4 -2.16 2.03 26.01
C GLU A 4 -2.17 0.69 25.26
N VAL A 5 -1.54 0.64 24.10
CA VAL A 5 -1.45 -0.58 23.28
C VAL A 5 0.03 -0.81 22.94
N PRO A 6 0.75 -1.51 23.78
CA PRO A 6 2.17 -1.79 23.56
C PRO A 6 2.39 -2.69 22.34
N VAL A 7 3.58 -2.59 21.75
CA VAL A 7 3.92 -3.36 20.56
C VAL A 7 3.84 -4.87 20.78
N GLU A 8 4.03 -5.33 22.00
CA GLU A 8 3.89 -6.73 22.41
C GLU A 8 2.46 -7.25 22.21
N ALA A 9 1.45 -6.42 22.47
CA ALA A 9 0.05 -6.78 22.22
C ALA A 9 -0.24 -6.91 20.72
N PHE A 10 0.36 -6.05 19.90
CA PHE A 10 0.27 -6.14 18.45
C PHE A 10 0.97 -7.40 17.91
N ILE A 11 2.14 -7.73 18.42
CA ILE A 11 2.86 -8.97 18.11
C ILE A 11 2.06 -10.20 18.50
N ASP A 12 1.48 -10.21 19.70
CA ASP A 12 0.63 -11.32 20.18
C ASP A 12 -0.58 -11.54 19.27
N LEU A 13 -1.28 -10.46 18.88
CA LEU A 13 -2.39 -10.54 17.94
C LEU A 13 -1.97 -11.26 16.65
N TRP A 14 -0.88 -10.79 16.01
CA TRP A 14 -0.45 -11.33 14.72
C TRP A 14 0.10 -12.74 14.80
N THR A 15 0.76 -13.12 15.88
CA THR A 15 1.22 -14.51 16.09
C THR A 15 0.05 -15.47 16.28
N ARG A 16 -1.01 -15.05 16.96
CA ARG A 16 -2.26 -15.84 17.09
C ARG A 16 -2.97 -15.96 15.74
N LEU A 17 -3.10 -14.89 14.98
CA LEU A 17 -3.69 -14.93 13.64
C LEU A 17 -2.89 -15.85 12.71
N ALA A 18 -1.57 -15.78 12.74
CA ALA A 18 -0.70 -16.62 11.95
C ALA A 18 -0.84 -18.12 12.30
N ALA A 19 -1.01 -18.43 13.59
CA ALA A 19 -1.27 -19.79 14.03
C ALA A 19 -2.66 -20.29 13.64
N HIS A 20 -3.66 -19.38 13.59
CA HIS A 20 -5.04 -19.72 13.24
C HIS A 20 -5.27 -19.88 11.73
N PHE A 21 -4.53 -19.11 10.91
CA PHE A 21 -4.63 -19.12 9.43
C PHE A 21 -3.32 -19.57 8.77
N PRO A 22 -2.92 -20.85 8.93
CA PRO A 22 -1.61 -21.31 8.45
C PRO A 22 -1.53 -21.50 6.93
N ASP A 23 -2.66 -21.41 6.20
CA ASP A 23 -2.69 -21.60 4.75
C ASP A 23 -2.03 -20.43 4.02
N ALA A 24 -0.75 -20.59 3.71
CA ALA A 24 0.06 -19.62 3.01
C ALA A 24 -0.26 -19.51 1.51
N GLY A 25 -1.12 -20.35 0.97
CA GLY A 25 -1.56 -20.31 -0.43
C GLY A 25 -2.72 -19.37 -0.68
N THR A 26 -3.60 -19.21 0.32
CA THR A 26 -4.85 -18.45 0.17
C THR A 26 -4.96 -17.26 1.13
N VAL A 27 -4.13 -17.19 2.18
CA VAL A 27 -4.20 -16.13 3.19
C VAL A 27 -2.91 -15.32 3.22
N ALA A 28 -3.03 -14.02 3.00
CA ALA A 28 -1.98 -13.04 3.25
C ALA A 28 -2.37 -12.15 4.45
N PHE A 29 -1.39 -11.57 5.13
CA PHE A 29 -1.61 -10.68 6.27
C PHE A 29 -1.16 -9.26 5.95
N GLY A 30 -2.10 -8.30 5.96
CA GLY A 30 -1.82 -6.87 5.96
C GLY A 30 -1.72 -6.39 7.41
N LEU A 31 -0.52 -6.03 7.85
CA LEU A 31 -0.25 -5.81 9.28
C LEU A 31 -1.01 -4.62 9.86
N MET A 32 -1.11 -3.53 9.12
CA MET A 32 -1.79 -2.31 9.59
C MET A 32 -2.15 -1.43 8.39
N ASN A 33 -3.36 -0.89 8.39
CA ASN A 33 -3.71 0.17 7.47
C ASN A 33 -3.24 1.52 8.01
N GLU A 34 -2.46 2.26 7.23
CA GLU A 34 -2.11 3.68 7.45
C GLU A 34 -1.81 4.07 8.91
N PRO A 35 -0.67 3.68 9.47
CA PRO A 35 -0.32 3.97 10.87
C PRO A 35 0.08 5.44 11.09
N ALA A 36 -0.82 6.38 10.73
CA ALA A 36 -0.54 7.81 10.60
C ALA A 36 -0.20 8.52 11.93
N LYS A 37 -0.59 7.94 13.06
CA LYS A 37 -0.43 8.57 14.39
C LYS A 37 0.87 8.20 15.09
N LEU A 38 1.67 7.30 14.52
CA LEU A 38 2.96 6.90 15.08
C LEU A 38 4.12 7.59 14.35
N PRO A 39 5.24 7.87 15.03
CA PRO A 39 6.50 8.18 14.35
C PRO A 39 6.88 7.04 13.38
N ILE A 40 7.44 7.41 12.22
CA ILE A 40 7.78 6.45 11.15
C ILE A 40 8.72 5.36 11.67
N GLU A 41 9.75 5.74 12.41
CA GLU A 41 10.75 4.83 12.97
C GLU A 41 10.15 3.87 14.01
N GLN A 42 9.21 4.36 14.82
CA GLN A 42 8.53 3.52 15.82
C GLN A 42 7.64 2.48 15.13
N TRP A 43 6.92 2.86 14.08
CA TRP A 43 6.13 1.92 13.30
C TRP A 43 7.00 0.91 12.55
N ALA A 44 8.09 1.34 11.91
CA ALA A 44 9.01 0.44 11.20
C ALA A 44 9.61 -0.61 12.13
N ASP A 45 10.01 -0.23 13.37
CA ASP A 45 10.48 -1.18 14.39
C ASP A 45 9.37 -2.17 14.79
N ALA A 46 8.17 -1.67 15.08
CA ALA A 46 7.03 -2.51 15.45
C ALA A 46 6.68 -3.52 14.34
N ALA A 47 6.64 -3.10 13.09
CA ALA A 47 6.38 -3.95 11.93
C ALA A 47 7.49 -5.01 11.76
N GLN A 48 8.77 -4.61 11.84
CA GLN A 48 9.91 -5.51 11.72
C GLN A 48 9.90 -6.60 12.82
N ARG A 49 9.65 -6.21 14.06
CA ARG A 49 9.55 -7.15 15.20
C ARG A 49 8.38 -8.11 15.03
N THR A 50 7.25 -7.62 14.53
CA THR A 50 6.06 -8.43 14.27
C THR A 50 6.32 -9.48 13.19
N ILE A 51 6.96 -9.11 12.08
CA ILE A 51 7.33 -10.06 11.02
C ILE A 51 8.22 -11.17 11.56
N VAL A 52 9.26 -10.82 12.31
CA VAL A 52 10.15 -11.80 12.93
C VAL A 52 9.38 -12.76 13.86
N ALA A 53 8.44 -12.24 14.64
CA ALA A 53 7.63 -13.04 15.55
C ALA A 53 6.68 -13.99 14.78
N ILE A 54 6.01 -13.49 13.73
CA ILE A 54 5.18 -14.33 12.84
C ILE A 54 6.03 -15.47 12.25
N ARG A 55 7.23 -15.18 11.74
CA ARG A 55 8.09 -16.22 11.14
C ARG A 55 8.56 -17.26 12.16
N LYS A 56 8.73 -16.89 13.42
CA LYS A 56 9.05 -17.83 14.51
C LYS A 56 7.92 -18.83 14.80
N THR A 57 6.66 -18.54 14.43
CA THR A 57 5.56 -19.52 14.53
C THR A 57 5.63 -20.59 13.44
N GLY A 58 6.49 -20.43 12.43
CA GLY A 58 6.56 -21.29 11.25
C GLY A 58 5.64 -20.82 10.10
N ALA A 59 4.87 -19.76 10.27
CA ALA A 59 3.96 -19.25 9.25
C ALA A 59 4.72 -18.75 8.01
N LYS A 60 4.25 -19.17 6.83
CA LYS A 60 4.83 -18.86 5.53
C LYS A 60 3.96 -17.90 4.68
N ASN A 61 2.91 -17.37 5.26
CA ASN A 61 1.99 -16.44 4.60
C ASN A 61 2.72 -15.23 4.02
N LEU A 62 2.21 -14.70 2.91
CA LEU A 62 2.63 -13.40 2.41
C LEU A 62 2.27 -12.33 3.44
N LEU A 63 3.19 -11.41 3.72
CA LEU A 63 2.95 -10.29 4.62
C LEU A 63 2.98 -9.00 3.81
N LEU A 64 2.07 -8.09 4.12
CA LEU A 64 2.05 -6.72 3.63
C LEU A 64 2.34 -5.80 4.82
N ALA A 65 3.37 -5.00 4.72
CA ALA A 65 3.74 -4.03 5.74
C ALA A 65 3.65 -2.62 5.15
N SER A 66 2.68 -1.85 5.60
CA SER A 66 2.56 -0.45 5.19
C SER A 66 3.75 0.38 5.67
N GLY A 67 4.05 1.45 4.96
CA GLY A 67 4.93 2.51 5.47
C GLY A 67 4.30 3.23 6.66
N GLY A 68 5.07 4.08 7.32
CA GLY A 68 4.55 4.98 8.33
C GLY A 68 3.65 6.06 7.71
N ARG A 69 2.93 6.79 8.56
CA ARG A 69 1.91 7.76 8.19
C ARG A 69 0.80 7.11 7.37
N TRP A 70 0.47 7.65 6.20
CA TRP A 70 -0.52 7.08 5.27
C TRP A 70 0.11 6.19 4.19
N SER A 71 1.38 5.80 4.37
CA SER A 71 2.11 4.97 3.41
C SER A 71 2.17 5.55 1.99
N GLY A 72 2.09 6.88 1.86
CA GLY A 72 1.97 7.56 0.57
C GLY A 72 3.24 7.49 -0.27
N VAL A 73 3.09 7.11 -1.56
CA VAL A 73 4.20 7.16 -2.52
C VAL A 73 4.77 8.58 -2.62
N HIS A 74 3.89 9.60 -2.67
CA HIS A 74 4.25 11.02 -2.79
C HIS A 74 5.09 11.58 -1.64
N GLU A 75 5.15 10.89 -0.52
CA GLU A 75 5.94 11.31 0.64
C GLU A 75 6.97 10.26 1.10
N TRP A 76 7.20 9.20 0.29
CA TRP A 76 8.03 8.06 0.68
C TRP A 76 9.46 8.47 1.08
N GLU A 77 10.09 9.34 0.31
CA GLU A 77 11.46 9.84 0.57
C GLU A 77 11.50 11.09 1.44
N LYS A 78 10.34 11.70 1.69
CA LYS A 78 10.25 12.94 2.44
C LYS A 78 10.50 12.71 3.93
N THR A 79 11.46 13.45 4.49
CA THR A 79 11.69 13.44 5.93
C THR A 79 10.52 14.09 6.66
N ILE A 80 9.93 13.36 7.59
CA ILE A 80 8.81 13.80 8.44
C ILE A 80 9.15 13.45 9.89
N GLY A 81 9.29 14.48 10.71
CA GLY A 81 9.87 14.31 12.03
C GLY A 81 11.38 14.05 11.91
N THR A 82 11.84 12.89 12.33
CA THR A 82 13.27 12.54 12.40
C THR A 82 13.75 11.70 11.20
N THR A 83 12.83 11.11 10.40
CA THR A 83 13.19 10.19 9.33
C THR A 83 12.20 10.23 8.16
N SER A 84 12.45 9.44 7.11
CA SER A 84 11.54 9.17 6.01
C SER A 84 11.17 7.68 5.98
N ASN A 85 10.10 7.31 5.27
CA ASN A 85 9.81 5.90 5.00
C ASN A 85 10.97 5.24 4.25
N ALA A 86 11.55 5.93 3.28
CA ALA A 86 12.70 5.44 2.53
C ALA A 86 13.87 5.07 3.43
N ALA A 87 14.19 5.89 4.43
CA ALA A 87 15.29 5.60 5.37
C ALA A 87 14.92 4.49 6.36
N ALA A 88 13.70 4.54 6.92
CA ALA A 88 13.27 3.59 7.94
C ALA A 88 13.07 2.15 7.40
N PHE A 89 12.65 2.02 6.13
CA PHE A 89 12.38 0.72 5.50
C PHE A 89 13.51 0.23 4.55
N ALA A 90 14.61 0.98 4.38
CA ALA A 90 15.71 0.57 3.50
C ALA A 90 16.28 -0.82 3.84
N ASN A 91 16.38 -1.13 5.13
CA ASN A 91 16.91 -2.40 5.63
C ASN A 91 15.84 -3.35 6.16
N PHE A 92 14.58 -3.16 5.75
CA PHE A 92 13.48 -3.99 6.18
C PHE A 92 13.66 -5.43 5.66
N LYS A 93 13.51 -6.44 6.55
CA LYS A 93 13.87 -7.82 6.22
C LYS A 93 12.84 -8.82 6.70
N ASP A 94 12.58 -9.79 5.87
CA ASP A 94 11.85 -10.99 6.21
C ASP A 94 12.75 -12.21 5.96
N PRO A 95 12.96 -13.10 6.93
CA PRO A 95 13.78 -14.31 6.75
C PRO A 95 13.36 -15.19 5.57
N LEU A 96 12.09 -15.12 5.14
CA LEU A 96 11.55 -15.89 4.03
C LEU A 96 11.46 -15.11 2.72
N ASN A 97 11.82 -13.81 2.69
CA ASN A 97 11.61 -12.91 1.54
C ASN A 97 10.16 -12.95 1.01
N ARG A 98 9.17 -13.06 1.91
CA ARG A 98 7.74 -13.09 1.60
C ARG A 98 6.98 -11.96 2.26
N THR A 99 7.62 -10.81 2.37
CA THR A 99 7.00 -9.54 2.78
C THR A 99 7.12 -8.54 1.64
N LEU A 100 6.04 -7.83 1.36
CA LEU A 100 5.99 -6.68 0.47
C LEU A 100 5.78 -5.42 1.30
N LEU A 101 6.39 -4.32 0.91
CA LEU A 101 6.04 -3.02 1.45
C LEU A 101 4.78 -2.54 0.74
N GLU A 102 3.75 -2.32 1.52
CA GLU A 102 2.48 -1.81 1.02
C GLU A 102 2.52 -0.30 0.98
N VAL A 103 2.16 0.26 -0.17
CA VAL A 103 2.09 1.70 -0.38
C VAL A 103 0.74 2.11 -0.92
N HIS A 104 0.35 3.36 -0.64
CA HIS A 104 -0.90 3.95 -1.08
C HIS A 104 -0.63 5.18 -1.94
N GLN A 105 -1.47 5.44 -2.95
CA GLN A 105 -1.38 6.66 -3.72
C GLN A 105 -2.69 7.01 -4.41
N TYR A 106 -3.34 8.05 -3.95
CA TYR A 106 -4.42 8.69 -4.67
C TYR A 106 -3.90 9.75 -5.63
N ALA A 107 -4.61 9.97 -6.72
CA ALA A 107 -4.21 10.95 -7.75
C ALA A 107 -4.91 12.30 -7.61
N ASP A 108 -5.81 12.49 -6.65
CA ASP A 108 -6.45 13.77 -6.42
C ASP A 108 -5.47 14.82 -5.86
N ALA A 109 -5.84 16.09 -5.92
CA ALA A 109 -4.95 17.23 -5.67
C ALA A 109 -4.22 17.19 -4.31
N ASN A 110 -4.83 16.54 -3.30
CA ASN A 110 -4.27 16.39 -1.96
C ASN A 110 -3.79 14.95 -1.66
N TYR A 111 -3.82 14.06 -2.65
CA TYR A 111 -3.48 12.63 -2.50
C TYR A 111 -4.29 11.91 -1.42
N SER A 112 -5.53 12.35 -1.20
CA SER A 112 -6.34 11.98 -0.03
C SER A 112 -7.47 10.98 -0.35
N GLY A 113 -7.76 10.73 -1.62
CA GLY A 113 -8.91 9.92 -2.01
C GLY A 113 -10.27 10.61 -1.78
N THR A 114 -10.30 11.93 -1.61
CA THR A 114 -11.53 12.69 -1.33
C THR A 114 -11.84 13.76 -2.36
N GLY A 115 -10.86 14.17 -3.16
CA GLY A 115 -10.98 15.20 -4.18
C GLY A 115 -11.69 14.73 -5.45
N ARG A 116 -12.06 15.66 -6.32
CA ARG A 116 -12.73 15.37 -7.59
C ARG A 116 -11.89 15.70 -8.83
N THR A 117 -10.72 16.30 -8.64
CA THR A 117 -9.76 16.66 -9.69
C THR A 117 -8.43 15.97 -9.42
N CYS A 118 -7.76 15.56 -10.46
CA CYS A 118 -6.48 14.84 -10.32
C CYS A 118 -5.29 15.75 -10.66
N VAL A 119 -4.15 15.42 -10.07
CA VAL A 119 -2.87 16.01 -10.48
C VAL A 119 -2.49 15.51 -11.87
N PRO A 120 -1.79 16.34 -12.67
CA PRO A 120 -1.31 15.92 -13.99
C PRO A 120 -0.36 14.71 -13.89
N VAL A 121 -0.35 13.87 -14.93
CA VAL A 121 0.51 12.69 -15.03
C VAL A 121 1.99 13.05 -14.85
N GLU A 122 2.40 14.21 -15.36
CA GLU A 122 3.78 14.74 -15.27
C GLU A 122 4.24 15.00 -13.83
N LYS A 123 3.30 15.18 -12.91
CA LYS A 123 3.59 15.30 -11.46
C LYS A 123 3.53 13.96 -10.75
N LEU A 124 2.69 13.06 -11.24
CA LEU A 124 2.44 11.77 -10.59
C LEU A 124 3.52 10.73 -10.93
N SER A 125 3.88 10.61 -12.23
CA SER A 125 4.82 9.59 -12.70
C SER A 125 6.19 9.65 -12.03
N PRO A 126 6.83 10.82 -11.82
CA PRO A 126 8.11 10.88 -11.12
C PRO A 126 8.09 10.26 -9.72
N MET A 127 6.98 10.37 -8.99
CA MET A 127 6.86 9.79 -7.65
C MET A 127 6.95 8.25 -7.69
N PHE A 128 6.35 7.64 -8.73
CA PHE A 128 6.43 6.20 -8.94
C PHE A 128 7.81 5.76 -9.46
N ASP A 129 8.46 6.57 -10.29
CA ASP A 129 9.83 6.32 -10.74
C ASP A 129 10.79 6.33 -9.54
N ASP A 130 10.70 7.34 -8.68
CA ASP A 130 11.56 7.51 -7.51
C ASP A 130 11.42 6.31 -6.54
N ILE A 131 10.21 5.96 -6.13
CA ILE A 131 10.00 4.83 -5.22
C ILE A 131 10.39 3.50 -5.85
N THR A 132 10.18 3.33 -7.16
CA THR A 132 10.61 2.14 -7.90
C THR A 132 12.13 2.02 -7.89
N GLN A 133 12.84 3.12 -8.15
CA GLN A 133 14.30 3.15 -8.08
C GLN A 133 14.81 2.91 -6.67
N TRP A 134 14.18 3.52 -5.67
CA TRP A 134 14.48 3.27 -4.26
C TRP A 134 14.32 1.78 -3.90
N ALA A 135 13.23 1.15 -4.33
CA ALA A 135 12.97 -0.26 -4.06
C ALA A 135 14.01 -1.17 -4.71
N LYS A 136 14.44 -0.89 -5.94
CA LYS A 136 15.53 -1.61 -6.63
C LYS A 136 16.83 -1.50 -5.85
N THR A 137 17.19 -0.29 -5.45
CA THR A 137 18.44 0.01 -4.74
C THR A 137 18.51 -0.71 -3.39
N ASN A 138 17.37 -0.82 -2.69
CA ASN A 138 17.28 -1.42 -1.35
C ASN A 138 16.79 -2.88 -1.37
N ASN A 139 16.67 -3.49 -2.57
CA ASN A 139 16.17 -4.86 -2.74
C ASN A 139 14.81 -5.10 -2.08
N GLN A 140 13.93 -4.09 -2.14
CA GLN A 140 12.56 -4.18 -1.64
C GLN A 140 11.57 -4.54 -2.75
N LYS A 141 10.43 -5.10 -2.37
CA LYS A 141 9.29 -5.36 -3.24
C LYS A 141 8.08 -4.61 -2.73
N LEU A 142 7.30 -4.06 -3.66
CA LEU A 142 6.19 -3.18 -3.37
C LEU A 142 4.85 -3.82 -3.76
N PHE A 143 3.81 -3.42 -3.04
CA PHE A 143 2.42 -3.69 -3.35
C PHE A 143 1.64 -2.37 -3.27
N LEU A 144 0.92 -2.00 -4.33
CA LEU A 144 0.06 -0.82 -4.29
C LEU A 144 -1.29 -1.21 -3.68
N GLY A 145 -1.37 -1.14 -2.35
CA GLY A 145 -2.49 -1.66 -1.58
C GLY A 145 -3.74 -0.80 -1.66
N GLU A 146 -3.56 0.50 -1.93
CA GLU A 146 -4.69 1.42 -2.01
C GLU A 146 -4.39 2.54 -3.00
N PHE A 147 -5.23 2.67 -4.00
CA PHE A 147 -5.19 3.75 -4.99
C PHE A 147 -6.54 3.89 -5.68
N GLY A 148 -6.81 5.04 -6.20
CA GLY A 148 -8.04 5.28 -6.92
C GLY A 148 -8.10 6.68 -7.52
N VAL A 149 -9.07 6.89 -8.41
CA VAL A 149 -9.31 8.15 -9.11
C VAL A 149 -10.79 8.40 -9.34
N PRO A 150 -11.24 9.66 -9.42
CA PRO A 150 -12.54 10.01 -10.00
C PRO A 150 -12.60 9.68 -11.50
N SER A 151 -13.81 9.71 -12.08
CA SER A 151 -14.04 9.29 -13.48
C SER A 151 -13.72 10.33 -14.56
N GLY A 152 -13.17 11.51 -14.21
CA GLY A 152 -12.81 12.54 -15.19
C GLY A 152 -11.67 12.13 -16.12
N PRO A 153 -11.58 12.69 -17.36
CA PRO A 153 -10.57 12.29 -18.34
C PRO A 153 -9.12 12.37 -17.84
N GLU A 154 -8.77 13.45 -17.14
CA GLU A 154 -7.43 13.64 -16.54
C GLU A 154 -7.15 12.58 -15.47
N CYS A 155 -8.18 12.22 -14.69
CA CYS A 155 -8.06 11.20 -13.67
C CYS A 155 -7.92 9.79 -14.28
N LEU A 156 -8.60 9.51 -15.38
CA LEU A 156 -8.44 8.25 -16.11
C LEU A 156 -7.04 8.13 -16.72
N ALA A 157 -6.46 9.24 -17.20
CA ALA A 157 -5.08 9.27 -17.66
C ALA A 157 -4.08 9.02 -16.51
N ALA A 158 -4.35 9.60 -15.32
CA ALA A 158 -3.58 9.33 -14.12
C ALA A 158 -3.65 7.85 -13.70
N LEU A 159 -4.83 7.24 -13.77
CA LEU A 159 -5.03 5.82 -13.49
C LEU A 159 -4.23 4.92 -14.44
N ASP A 160 -4.28 5.21 -15.74
CA ASP A 160 -3.54 4.47 -16.77
C ASP A 160 -2.02 4.57 -16.53
N ALA A 161 -1.53 5.77 -16.17
CA ALA A 161 -0.13 6.00 -15.84
C ALA A 161 0.32 5.21 -14.59
N ILE A 162 -0.46 5.26 -13.51
CA ILE A 162 -0.19 4.49 -12.27
C ILE A 162 -0.06 2.99 -12.60
N LEU A 163 -1.02 2.43 -13.33
CA LEU A 163 -1.02 1.01 -13.68
C LEU A 163 0.10 0.65 -14.67
N GLY A 164 0.53 1.60 -15.50
CA GLY A 164 1.72 1.45 -16.33
C GLY A 164 2.99 1.20 -15.51
N HIS A 165 3.19 1.94 -14.41
CA HIS A 165 4.33 1.70 -13.50
C HIS A 165 4.30 0.31 -12.86
N MET A 166 3.09 -0.24 -12.59
CA MET A 166 2.93 -1.57 -12.00
C MET A 166 3.42 -2.70 -12.90
N GLN A 167 3.71 -2.42 -14.19
CA GLN A 167 4.23 -3.41 -15.14
C GLN A 167 5.71 -3.76 -14.90
N ASP A 168 6.43 -2.97 -14.09
CA ASP A 168 7.76 -3.38 -13.61
C ASP A 168 7.61 -4.43 -12.49
N THR A 169 7.34 -5.67 -12.88
CA THR A 169 7.16 -6.79 -11.97
C THR A 169 8.44 -7.19 -11.21
N SER A 170 9.58 -6.60 -11.56
CA SER A 170 10.81 -6.76 -10.78
C SER A 170 10.68 -6.09 -9.40
N VAL A 171 9.82 -5.08 -9.26
CA VAL A 171 9.54 -4.34 -8.02
C VAL A 171 8.10 -4.54 -7.57
N TRP A 172 7.14 -4.23 -8.42
CA TRP A 172 5.71 -4.25 -8.12
C TRP A 172 5.13 -5.66 -8.20
N ARG A 173 4.48 -6.10 -7.12
CA ARG A 173 3.99 -7.48 -7.01
C ARG A 173 2.47 -7.60 -7.07
N GLY A 174 1.80 -6.50 -7.27
CA GLY A 174 0.35 -6.45 -7.40
C GLY A 174 -0.23 -5.14 -6.87
N TRP A 175 -1.54 -5.04 -6.98
CA TRP A 175 -2.30 -3.87 -6.57
C TRP A 175 -3.74 -4.21 -6.20
N THR A 176 -4.37 -3.35 -5.42
CA THR A 176 -5.80 -3.39 -5.09
C THR A 176 -6.39 -1.99 -5.22
N TYR A 177 -7.48 -1.87 -5.99
CA TYR A 177 -8.14 -0.60 -6.26
C TYR A 177 -9.12 -0.21 -5.14
N TRP A 178 -9.15 1.05 -4.76
CA TRP A 178 -10.09 1.62 -3.83
C TRP A 178 -11.09 2.55 -4.55
N ALA A 179 -12.42 2.21 -4.69
CA ALA A 179 -12.97 1.01 -4.12
C ALA A 179 -14.14 0.48 -4.95
N ALA A 180 -14.57 -0.72 -4.63
CA ALA A 180 -15.79 -1.32 -5.19
C ALA A 180 -16.74 -1.75 -4.06
N GLY A 181 -18.02 -1.88 -4.38
CA GLY A 181 -19.06 -2.36 -3.48
C GLY A 181 -20.20 -1.36 -3.29
N SER A 182 -21.41 -1.86 -3.07
CA SER A 182 -22.65 -1.09 -2.94
C SER A 182 -22.66 -0.11 -1.75
N TRP A 183 -21.78 -0.34 -0.77
CA TRP A 183 -21.60 0.53 0.39
C TRP A 183 -21.13 1.96 0.02
N TRP A 184 -20.39 2.11 -1.10
CA TRP A 184 -19.75 3.38 -1.46
C TRP A 184 -20.69 4.44 -2.02
N GLY A 185 -21.91 4.07 -2.44
CA GLY A 185 -22.92 5.01 -2.94
C GLY A 185 -22.37 5.94 -4.04
N SER A 186 -22.38 7.26 -3.76
CA SER A 186 -21.90 8.28 -4.71
C SER A 186 -20.41 8.65 -4.57
N TYR A 187 -19.60 7.82 -3.93
CA TYR A 187 -18.17 8.06 -3.78
C TYR A 187 -17.49 8.13 -5.16
N PRO A 188 -16.76 9.23 -5.49
CA PRO A 188 -16.30 9.48 -6.86
C PRO A 188 -15.31 8.47 -7.41
N PHE A 189 -14.64 7.73 -6.53
CA PHE A 189 -13.63 6.70 -6.89
C PHE A 189 -14.25 5.31 -6.99
N SER A 190 -15.54 5.18 -6.67
CA SER A 190 -16.22 3.89 -6.75
C SER A 190 -16.27 3.37 -8.18
N ILE A 191 -15.93 2.08 -8.33
CA ILE A 191 -16.07 1.35 -9.59
C ILE A 191 -17.29 0.42 -9.57
N GLU A 192 -18.17 0.58 -8.58
CA GLU A 192 -19.44 -0.14 -8.53
C GLU A 192 -20.28 0.17 -9.79
N PRO A 193 -20.79 -0.84 -10.51
CA PRO A 193 -21.64 -0.59 -11.66
C PRO A 193 -22.94 0.14 -11.27
N HIS A 194 -23.35 1.12 -12.06
CA HIS A 194 -24.63 1.82 -11.89
C HIS A 194 -25.56 1.51 -13.06
N ASN A 195 -26.79 1.09 -12.78
CA ASN A 195 -27.79 0.74 -13.80
C ASN A 195 -27.27 -0.27 -14.84
N GLY A 196 -26.44 -1.21 -14.43
CA GLY A 196 -25.85 -2.23 -15.30
C GLY A 196 -24.71 -1.73 -16.20
N GLN A 197 -24.21 -0.52 -15.96
CA GLN A 197 -23.07 0.04 -16.68
C GLN A 197 -21.83 0.10 -15.77
N ASP A 198 -20.70 -0.38 -16.29
CA ASP A 198 -19.41 -0.29 -15.62
C ASP A 198 -19.00 1.20 -15.42
N ALA A 199 -18.34 1.47 -14.33
CA ALA A 199 -17.69 2.78 -14.15
C ALA A 199 -16.57 2.99 -15.17
N PRO A 200 -16.29 4.23 -15.63
CA PRO A 200 -15.25 4.50 -16.64
C PRO A 200 -13.86 3.97 -16.26
N GLN A 201 -13.51 3.98 -14.98
CA GLN A 201 -12.25 3.46 -14.46
C GLN A 201 -12.08 1.96 -14.78
N THR A 202 -13.17 1.19 -14.82
CA THR A 202 -13.15 -0.26 -15.06
C THR A 202 -12.52 -0.61 -16.42
N ALA A 203 -12.73 0.23 -17.44
CA ALA A 203 -12.14 0.04 -18.76
C ALA A 203 -10.61 0.15 -18.74
N ILE A 204 -10.07 1.05 -17.89
CA ILE A 204 -8.62 1.18 -17.69
C ILE A 204 -8.09 -0.01 -16.89
N LEU A 205 -8.72 -0.34 -15.76
CA LEU A 205 -8.30 -1.46 -14.91
C LEU A 205 -8.20 -2.78 -15.70
N LYS A 206 -9.19 -3.06 -16.57
CA LYS A 206 -9.22 -4.28 -17.41
C LYS A 206 -8.03 -4.44 -18.36
N LYS A 207 -7.29 -3.36 -18.70
CA LYS A 207 -6.08 -3.45 -19.55
C LYS A 207 -4.90 -4.12 -18.81
N TYR A 208 -4.94 -4.16 -17.48
CA TYR A 208 -3.81 -4.54 -16.62
C TYR A 208 -4.10 -5.77 -15.74
N LEU A 209 -5.18 -6.50 -16.04
CA LEU A 209 -5.57 -7.76 -15.35
C LEU A 209 -4.98 -9.00 -16.02
#